data_b1cd81c92bf6ea481b964771771f1153
#
_entry.id   b1cd81c92bf6ea481b964771771f1153
#
_cell.length_a   1.000
_cell.length_b   1.000
_cell.length_c   1.000
_cell.angle_alpha   90.00
_cell.angle_beta   90.00
_cell.angle_gamma   90.00
#
_symmetry.space_group_name_H-M   'P 1'
#
loop_
_entity.id
_entity.type
_entity.pdbx_description
1 polymer ?
#
loop_
_entity_poly.entity_id
_entity_poly.type
_entity_poly.pdbx_seq_one_letter_code
_entity_poly.pdbx_strand_id
1 'polypeptide(L)'
;MKRMKMGIAVLITAALLLVCMTPLAVFADNTRYPTPGGYNDNDYQKLVTFLELEDESGVRNGEKISENYDPQDPTTWEGTTWENGNIFQIDFYDRNLIGKLDVSNCTELVDLVCSYNQLTELDISNNTAMWYLDCGYNQLTELDVSNNTALVHLYCGDNQLTELDISNNTAMWYLYCGNNQLTELDVSNNTALMELGCSDNQLTELDISNNTALGYLACDDNLLTELDISNNTAMWILSCRNNQLTSLNLESSYSLSFLADRVEAEGNGFIAVNLYSVVEDDTYFGYVYAEPKSGSTFIGWYDENGVLLSSEAEFDIYDANSTVFIAKFEGGSPELTEYTVTINHNENGATDPTAGSYTVADGEEIAITITPDEKYMVQSVLVNGVETVTEIVENVLTLTITGDTTVEVVFTKIPKTGAIALTSMAIMSMISGAAIIIYKKK
;
A
#
# COMPACT_ATOMS: atom_id res chain seq x y z
N MET A 1 -3.16 -53.15 -31.18
CA MET A 1 -2.07 -52.52 -30.42
C MET A 1 -2.42 -51.08 -30.15
N LYS A 2 -3.06 -50.82 -29.00
CA LYS A 2 -3.42 -49.50 -28.51
C LYS A 2 -2.30 -49.00 -27.61
N ARG A 3 -1.64 -47.91 -27.95
CA ARG A 3 -0.73 -47.19 -27.06
C ARG A 3 -1.53 -46.22 -26.21
N MET A 4 -1.62 -46.53 -24.94
CA MET A 4 -2.11 -45.65 -23.89
C MET A 4 -1.04 -44.57 -23.62
N LYS A 5 -1.39 -43.32 -23.82
CA LYS A 5 -0.57 -42.20 -23.35
C LYS A 5 -1.01 -41.88 -21.92
N MET A 6 -0.19 -42.23 -20.98
CA MET A 6 -0.31 -41.79 -19.59
C MET A 6 0.42 -40.45 -19.47
N GLY A 7 -0.33 -39.38 -19.29
CA GLY A 7 0.21 -38.09 -18.94
C GLY A 7 0.52 -38.05 -17.45
N ILE A 8 1.80 -37.98 -17.12
CA ILE A 8 2.26 -37.75 -15.76
C ILE A 8 2.30 -36.23 -15.61
N ALA A 9 1.34 -35.67 -14.86
CA ALA A 9 1.44 -34.32 -14.33
C ALA A 9 2.45 -34.36 -13.18
N VAL A 10 3.66 -33.88 -13.44
CA VAL A 10 4.64 -33.64 -12.39
C VAL A 10 4.30 -32.27 -11.80
N LEU A 11 3.63 -32.27 -10.64
CA LEU A 11 3.60 -31.13 -9.75
C LEU A 11 5.03 -30.96 -9.19
N ILE A 12 5.78 -30.03 -9.75
CA ILE A 12 7.00 -29.55 -9.14
C ILE A 12 6.56 -28.46 -8.13
N THR A 13 6.31 -28.89 -6.90
CA THR A 13 6.38 -27.97 -5.76
C THR A 13 7.86 -27.62 -5.59
N ALA A 14 8.27 -26.53 -6.21
CA ALA A 14 9.51 -25.88 -5.86
C ALA A 14 9.33 -25.25 -4.47
N ALA A 15 9.54 -26.05 -3.44
CA ALA A 15 9.92 -25.50 -2.16
C ALA A 15 11.31 -24.87 -2.38
N LEU A 16 11.34 -23.58 -2.69
CA LEU A 16 12.55 -22.79 -2.51
C LEU A 16 12.84 -22.82 -1.00
N LEU A 17 13.74 -23.73 -0.62
CA LEU A 17 14.54 -23.54 0.58
C LEU A 17 15.39 -22.28 0.28
N LEU A 18 14.84 -21.11 0.62
CA LEU A 18 15.65 -19.95 0.87
C LEU A 18 16.50 -20.30 2.11
N VAL A 19 17.65 -20.87 1.87
CA VAL A 19 18.70 -20.84 2.86
C VAL A 19 19.03 -19.35 2.98
N CYS A 20 18.45 -18.69 3.98
CA CYS A 20 19.01 -17.45 4.50
C CYS A 20 20.45 -17.77 4.93
N MET A 21 21.38 -17.73 3.99
CA MET A 21 22.74 -17.37 4.32
C MET A 21 22.66 -15.89 4.67
N THR A 22 22.34 -15.61 5.93
CA THR A 22 22.73 -14.32 6.49
C THR A 22 24.23 -14.19 6.15
N PRO A 23 24.63 -13.16 5.39
CA PRO A 23 26.05 -12.86 5.30
C PRO A 23 26.51 -12.78 6.74
N LEU A 24 27.58 -13.51 7.07
CA LEU A 24 28.24 -13.31 8.34
C LEU A 24 28.59 -11.82 8.34
N ALA A 25 27.78 -11.01 9.02
CA ALA A 25 28.16 -9.65 9.32
C ALA A 25 29.43 -9.81 10.18
N VAL A 26 30.57 -9.68 9.55
CA VAL A 26 31.80 -9.43 10.26
C VAL A 26 31.53 -8.10 10.93
N PHE A 27 31.20 -8.13 12.22
CA PHE A 27 31.13 -6.93 13.02
C PHE A 27 32.48 -6.27 12.84
N ALA A 28 32.54 -5.19 12.08
CA ALA A 28 33.76 -4.42 11.96
C ALA A 28 34.11 -3.99 13.37
N ASP A 29 35.28 -4.44 13.85
CA ASP A 29 35.80 -3.97 15.13
C ASP A 29 36.05 -2.47 14.97
N ASN A 30 35.19 -1.62 15.59
CA ASN A 30 35.27 -0.15 15.54
C ASN A 30 36.66 0.39 15.99
N THR A 31 37.58 -0.46 16.33
CA THR A 31 38.97 -0.12 16.70
C THR A 31 39.93 -0.21 15.50
N ARG A 32 39.49 -0.71 14.32
CA ARG A 32 40.39 -0.97 13.20
C ARG A 32 40.96 0.31 12.57
N TYR A 33 40.12 1.35 12.50
CA TYR A 33 40.50 2.64 11.92
C TYR A 33 40.18 3.77 12.91
N PRO A 34 41.17 4.37 13.57
CA PRO A 34 40.94 5.53 14.41
C PRO A 34 40.51 6.72 13.57
N THR A 35 39.51 7.48 14.02
CA THR A 35 39.02 8.67 13.34
C THR A 35 40.15 9.67 13.10
N PRO A 36 40.38 10.11 11.87
CA PRO A 36 41.38 11.13 11.57
C PRO A 36 41.01 12.48 12.21
N GLY A 37 42.02 13.24 12.58
CA GLY A 37 41.79 14.55 13.21
C GLY A 37 41.02 15.49 12.33
N GLY A 38 39.98 16.11 12.88
CA GLY A 38 39.12 17.07 12.17
C GLY A 38 37.79 16.49 11.68
N TYR A 39 37.56 15.20 11.83
CA TYR A 39 36.30 14.53 11.47
C TYR A 39 35.48 14.15 12.71
N ASN A 40 34.17 14.14 12.59
CA ASN A 40 33.23 13.64 13.57
C ASN A 40 33.38 12.12 13.71
N ASP A 41 33.52 11.64 14.93
CA ASP A 41 33.79 10.21 15.16
C ASP A 41 32.61 9.33 14.73
N ASN A 42 31.38 9.72 15.05
CA ASN A 42 30.20 8.96 14.64
C ASN A 42 30.12 8.82 13.12
N ASP A 43 30.20 9.93 12.40
CA ASP A 43 30.01 9.99 10.95
C ASP A 43 31.10 9.20 10.24
N TYR A 44 32.35 9.35 10.68
CA TYR A 44 33.48 8.61 10.16
C TYR A 44 33.32 7.10 10.38
N GLN A 45 33.02 6.68 11.63
CA GLN A 45 32.93 5.25 11.96
C GLN A 45 31.77 4.57 11.23
N LYS A 46 30.64 5.26 11.06
CA LYS A 46 29.51 4.76 10.29
C LYS A 46 29.89 4.50 8.83
N LEU A 47 30.47 5.51 8.18
CA LEU A 47 30.83 5.39 6.78
C LEU A 47 31.97 4.43 6.52
N VAL A 48 33.06 4.46 7.32
CA VAL A 48 34.16 3.50 7.12
C VAL A 48 33.70 2.06 7.33
N THR A 49 32.80 1.82 8.28
CA THR A 49 32.20 0.49 8.50
C THR A 49 31.46 0.00 7.25
N PHE A 50 30.66 0.85 6.63
CA PHE A 50 29.95 0.53 5.38
C PHE A 50 30.91 0.36 4.19
N LEU A 51 31.90 1.22 4.08
CA LEU A 51 32.86 1.19 2.96
C LEU A 51 33.81 -0.04 3.03
N GLU A 52 34.01 -0.62 4.18
CA GLU A 52 34.81 -1.83 4.38
C GLU A 52 34.00 -3.14 4.21
N LEU A 53 32.70 -3.08 3.91
CA LEU A 53 31.93 -4.28 3.55
C LEU A 53 32.44 -4.87 2.24
N GLU A 54 32.72 -6.16 2.26
CA GLU A 54 33.20 -6.92 1.11
C GLU A 54 32.06 -7.70 0.45
N ASP A 55 31.97 -7.67 -0.86
CA ASP A 55 31.08 -8.56 -1.63
C ASP A 55 31.65 -9.99 -1.73
N GLU A 56 30.90 -10.88 -2.37
CA GLU A 56 31.32 -12.29 -2.55
C GLU A 56 32.64 -12.46 -3.30
N SER A 57 33.09 -11.46 -4.05
CA SER A 57 34.36 -11.44 -4.77
C SER A 57 35.49 -10.88 -3.92
N GLY A 58 35.21 -10.39 -2.72
CA GLY A 58 36.15 -9.77 -1.80
C GLY A 58 36.46 -8.31 -2.15
N VAL A 59 35.60 -7.65 -2.95
CA VAL A 59 35.71 -6.22 -3.30
C VAL A 59 34.93 -5.39 -2.31
N ARG A 60 35.60 -4.42 -1.68
CA ARG A 60 34.98 -3.54 -0.70
C ARG A 60 34.09 -2.47 -1.36
N ASN A 61 33.04 -2.03 -0.64
CA ASN A 61 32.22 -0.91 -1.08
C ASN A 61 33.05 0.34 -1.35
N GLY A 62 34.07 0.62 -0.53
CA GLY A 62 35.00 1.74 -0.72
C GLY A 62 35.77 1.67 -2.04
N GLU A 63 36.19 0.48 -2.46
CA GLU A 63 36.87 0.28 -3.76
C GLU A 63 35.94 0.44 -4.97
N LYS A 64 34.62 0.29 -4.75
CA LYS A 64 33.62 0.53 -5.78
C LYS A 64 33.31 2.02 -6.00
N ILE A 65 33.45 2.84 -4.95
CA ILE A 65 33.23 4.29 -5.05
C ILE A 65 34.46 5.03 -5.54
N SER A 66 35.69 4.55 -5.21
CA SER A 66 36.93 5.24 -5.55
C SER A 66 38.08 4.25 -5.82
N GLU A 67 38.81 4.44 -6.93
CA GLU A 67 40.02 3.67 -7.26
C GLU A 67 41.14 3.91 -6.24
N ASN A 68 41.14 5.06 -5.55
CA ASN A 68 42.15 5.45 -4.59
C ASN A 68 41.64 5.35 -3.14
N TYR A 69 40.61 4.55 -2.91
CA TYR A 69 40.00 4.42 -1.58
C TYR A 69 41.04 4.09 -0.50
N ASP A 70 41.11 4.95 0.50
CA ASP A 70 41.88 4.72 1.75
C ASP A 70 40.91 4.87 2.93
N PRO A 71 40.68 3.80 3.74
CA PRO A 71 39.81 3.89 4.89
C PRO A 71 40.24 4.91 5.94
N GLN A 72 41.51 5.34 5.95
CA GLN A 72 42.02 6.35 6.88
C GLN A 72 42.01 7.79 6.33
N ASP A 73 41.67 7.97 5.06
CA ASP A 73 41.60 9.29 4.43
C ASP A 73 40.25 9.56 3.79
N PRO A 74 39.27 10.17 4.53
CA PRO A 74 37.96 10.51 4.00
C PRO A 74 37.98 11.39 2.74
N THR A 75 39.09 12.06 2.43
CA THR A 75 39.21 12.84 1.20
C THR A 75 39.26 11.96 -0.06
N THR A 76 39.48 10.65 0.11
CA THR A 76 39.47 9.65 -0.96
C THR A 76 38.11 8.99 -1.18
N TRP A 77 37.12 9.30 -0.33
CA TRP A 77 35.78 8.70 -0.38
C TRP A 77 34.91 9.49 -1.36
N GLU A 78 34.99 9.13 -2.63
CA GLU A 78 34.22 9.81 -3.69
C GLU A 78 32.72 9.76 -3.40
N GLY A 79 32.04 10.85 -3.67
CA GLY A 79 30.61 11.00 -3.39
C GLY A 79 30.31 11.47 -1.96
N THR A 80 31.31 11.73 -1.12
CA THR A 80 31.08 12.29 0.23
C THR A 80 31.50 13.76 0.31
N THR A 81 30.66 14.57 0.96
CA THR A 81 30.96 15.98 1.26
C THR A 81 30.98 16.19 2.77
N TRP A 82 32.07 16.72 3.28
CA TRP A 82 32.29 16.98 4.70
C TRP A 82 32.35 18.46 4.99
N GLU A 83 31.56 18.93 5.95
CA GLU A 83 31.57 20.32 6.40
C GLU A 83 31.88 20.39 7.92
N ASN A 84 32.90 21.18 8.30
CA ASN A 84 33.34 21.32 9.68
C ASN A 84 33.59 19.95 10.37
N GLY A 85 33.97 18.93 9.61
CA GLY A 85 34.24 17.59 10.08
C GLY A 85 33.01 16.67 10.17
N ASN A 86 31.82 17.15 9.90
CA ASN A 86 30.60 16.33 9.84
C ASN A 86 30.30 15.96 8.38
N ILE A 87 29.71 14.79 8.16
CA ILE A 87 29.20 14.44 6.85
C ILE A 87 27.97 15.31 6.56
N PHE A 88 27.96 15.93 5.36
CA PHE A 88 26.93 16.87 4.94
C PHE A 88 26.12 16.31 3.77
N GLN A 89 26.77 15.67 2.80
CA GLN A 89 26.12 15.01 1.66
C GLN A 89 26.80 13.69 1.33
N ILE A 90 26.00 12.72 0.85
CA ILE A 90 26.44 11.43 0.33
C ILE A 90 25.78 11.22 -1.03
N ASP A 91 26.58 11.01 -2.06
CA ASP A 91 26.15 10.60 -3.40
C ASP A 91 26.86 9.29 -3.81
N PHE A 92 26.18 8.20 -3.58
CA PHE A 92 26.58 6.83 -3.92
C PHE A 92 25.73 6.24 -5.03
N TYR A 93 25.21 7.07 -5.93
CA TYR A 93 24.40 6.64 -7.06
C TYR A 93 25.12 5.61 -7.93
N ASP A 94 24.46 4.45 -8.21
CA ASP A 94 24.89 3.41 -9.17
C ASP A 94 26.34 2.94 -8.95
N ARG A 95 26.66 2.51 -7.73
CA ARG A 95 28.01 2.03 -7.35
C ARG A 95 28.08 0.54 -7.05
N ASN A 96 26.97 -0.20 -7.25
CA ASN A 96 26.91 -1.64 -6.95
C ASN A 96 27.25 -1.95 -5.48
N LEU A 97 26.86 -1.08 -4.55
CA LEU A 97 27.10 -1.21 -3.10
C LEU A 97 26.17 -2.24 -2.49
N ILE A 98 26.63 -2.90 -1.44
CA ILE A 98 25.91 -3.99 -0.79
C ILE A 98 25.70 -3.74 0.71
N GLY A 99 24.76 -4.47 1.28
CA GLY A 99 24.59 -4.63 2.72
C GLY A 99 23.81 -3.48 3.37
N LYS A 100 24.10 -3.21 4.65
CA LYS A 100 23.44 -2.17 5.43
C LYS A 100 24.22 -0.85 5.36
N LEU A 101 23.58 0.20 4.89
CA LEU A 101 24.06 1.57 5.03
C LEU A 101 23.50 2.16 6.34
N ASP A 102 24.34 2.33 7.35
CA ASP A 102 23.99 2.97 8.60
C ASP A 102 24.65 4.35 8.68
N VAL A 103 23.83 5.38 8.56
CA VAL A 103 24.23 6.80 8.75
C VAL A 103 23.48 7.43 9.92
N SER A 104 22.97 6.61 10.84
CA SER A 104 22.22 7.07 11.99
C SER A 104 23.04 8.05 12.86
N ASN A 105 22.37 9.09 13.36
CA ASN A 105 22.97 10.16 14.13
C ASN A 105 24.03 11.03 13.39
N CYS A 106 24.14 10.94 12.07
CA CYS A 106 24.85 11.94 11.26
C CYS A 106 23.96 13.18 11.16
N THR A 107 23.91 13.98 12.22
CA THR A 107 22.86 15.00 12.42
C THR A 107 22.95 16.20 11.47
N GLU A 108 24.08 16.38 10.80
CA GLU A 108 24.28 17.43 9.78
C GLU A 108 24.08 16.91 8.36
N LEU A 109 23.76 15.62 8.17
CA LEU A 109 23.50 15.04 6.87
C LEU A 109 22.17 15.57 6.32
N VAL A 110 22.24 16.28 5.20
CA VAL A 110 21.08 16.92 4.55
C VAL A 110 20.64 16.21 3.29
N ASP A 111 21.57 15.55 2.60
CA ASP A 111 21.35 14.99 1.27
C ASP A 111 21.98 13.59 1.20
N LEU A 112 21.14 12.58 0.94
CA LEU A 112 21.58 11.20 0.78
C LEU A 112 21.02 10.62 -0.51
N VAL A 113 21.92 10.34 -1.45
CA VAL A 113 21.64 9.57 -2.68
C VAL A 113 22.36 8.25 -2.58
N CYS A 114 21.60 7.16 -2.51
CA CYS A 114 22.14 5.79 -2.50
C CYS A 114 21.35 4.86 -3.43
N SER A 115 20.65 5.45 -4.39
CA SER A 115 19.86 4.71 -5.37
C SER A 115 20.71 3.91 -6.35
N TYR A 116 20.06 2.91 -7.02
CA TYR A 116 20.69 1.97 -7.95
C TYR A 116 21.85 1.17 -7.33
N ASN A 117 21.61 0.59 -6.16
CA ASN A 117 22.55 -0.27 -5.45
C ASN A 117 21.90 -1.61 -5.05
N GLN A 118 22.53 -2.37 -4.19
CA GLN A 118 22.06 -3.64 -3.66
C GLN A 118 21.93 -3.57 -2.11
N LEU A 119 21.52 -2.40 -1.60
CA LEU A 119 21.34 -2.22 -0.17
C LEU A 119 20.16 -3.04 0.33
N THR A 120 20.34 -3.75 1.44
CA THR A 120 19.30 -4.55 2.09
C THR A 120 18.69 -3.85 3.30
N GLU A 121 19.40 -2.90 3.89
CA GLU A 121 18.97 -2.10 5.04
C GLU A 121 19.52 -0.68 4.92
N LEU A 122 18.73 0.29 5.38
CA LEU A 122 19.10 1.70 5.47
C LEU A 122 18.69 2.25 6.84
N ASP A 123 19.66 2.72 7.64
CA ASP A 123 19.42 3.32 8.94
C ASP A 123 19.74 4.81 8.90
N ILE A 124 18.71 5.63 8.87
CA ILE A 124 18.75 7.09 8.83
C ILE A 124 18.19 7.70 10.12
N SER A 125 18.13 6.92 11.20
CA SER A 125 17.58 7.38 12.46
C SER A 125 18.35 8.59 13.01
N ASN A 126 17.59 9.60 13.47
CA ASN A 126 18.11 10.87 13.98
C ASN A 126 18.86 11.77 12.97
N ASN A 127 18.78 11.53 11.66
CA ASN A 127 19.23 12.48 10.65
C ASN A 127 18.19 13.61 10.47
N THR A 128 18.00 14.42 11.49
CA THR A 128 16.89 15.39 11.56
C THR A 128 17.03 16.58 10.61
N ALA A 129 18.22 16.79 10.04
CA ALA A 129 18.47 17.82 9.03
C ALA A 129 18.20 17.32 7.59
N MET A 130 17.96 16.02 7.39
CA MET A 130 17.80 15.44 6.08
C MET A 130 16.56 15.98 5.39
N TRP A 131 16.75 16.58 4.22
CA TRP A 131 15.69 17.12 3.40
C TRP A 131 15.53 16.42 2.06
N TYR A 132 16.55 15.68 1.61
CA TYR A 132 16.55 14.89 0.38
C TYR A 132 17.04 13.47 0.65
N LEU A 133 16.24 12.49 0.26
CA LEU A 133 16.58 11.08 0.30
C LEU A 133 16.21 10.40 -1.02
N ASP A 134 17.21 9.87 -1.71
CA ASP A 134 17.03 8.95 -2.84
C ASP A 134 17.67 7.60 -2.50
N CYS A 135 16.82 6.63 -2.19
CA CYS A 135 17.19 5.23 -1.90
C CYS A 135 16.48 4.25 -2.84
N GLY A 136 15.96 4.72 -3.97
CA GLY A 136 15.30 3.90 -4.97
C GLY A 136 16.21 2.84 -5.60
N TYR A 137 15.61 1.83 -6.27
CA TYR A 137 16.35 0.76 -6.93
C TYR A 137 17.36 0.05 -5.99
N ASN A 138 16.83 -0.49 -4.88
CA ASN A 138 17.58 -1.26 -3.89
C ASN A 138 16.80 -2.53 -3.50
N GLN A 139 17.13 -3.16 -2.39
CA GLN A 139 16.48 -4.37 -1.87
C GLN A 139 15.89 -4.14 -0.48
N LEU A 140 15.47 -2.89 -0.18
CA LEU A 140 14.95 -2.52 1.14
C LEU A 140 13.58 -3.17 1.34
N THR A 141 13.40 -3.82 2.50
CA THR A 141 12.11 -4.38 2.93
C THR A 141 11.39 -3.50 3.94
N GLU A 142 12.11 -2.55 4.55
CA GLU A 142 11.61 -1.56 5.50
C GLU A 142 12.34 -0.23 5.31
N LEU A 143 11.67 0.88 5.64
CA LEU A 143 12.26 2.22 5.64
C LEU A 143 11.58 3.07 6.71
N ASP A 144 12.30 3.43 7.77
CA ASP A 144 11.82 4.31 8.82
C ASP A 144 12.30 5.75 8.59
N VAL A 145 11.37 6.62 8.20
CA VAL A 145 11.59 8.06 8.00
C VAL A 145 10.97 8.92 9.11
N SER A 146 10.47 8.31 10.18
CA SER A 146 9.67 8.96 11.24
C SER A 146 10.40 10.11 11.95
N ASN A 147 11.73 10.06 12.01
CA ASN A 147 12.56 11.08 12.63
C ASN A 147 13.12 12.14 11.65
N ASN A 148 12.95 11.94 10.35
CA ASN A 148 13.44 12.83 9.30
C ASN A 148 12.40 13.89 8.96
N THR A 149 11.99 14.67 9.95
CA THR A 149 10.85 15.59 9.86
C THR A 149 11.07 16.79 8.94
N ALA A 150 12.32 17.06 8.53
CA ALA A 150 12.69 18.08 7.55
C ALA A 150 12.62 17.56 6.10
N LEU A 151 12.26 16.29 5.87
CA LEU A 151 12.28 15.65 4.56
C LEU A 151 11.27 16.29 3.62
N VAL A 152 11.77 16.76 2.47
CA VAL A 152 10.99 17.40 1.41
C VAL A 152 10.90 16.51 0.18
N HIS A 153 11.96 15.76 -0.13
CA HIS A 153 12.05 14.85 -1.26
C HIS A 153 12.33 13.44 -0.78
N LEU A 154 11.44 12.50 -1.09
CA LEU A 154 11.63 11.07 -0.83
C LEU A 154 11.43 10.26 -2.12
N TYR A 155 12.51 9.62 -2.57
CA TYR A 155 12.52 8.65 -3.67
C TYR A 155 12.91 7.30 -3.11
N CYS A 156 11.94 6.41 -2.92
CA CYS A 156 12.12 5.06 -2.38
C CYS A 156 11.48 3.97 -3.27
N GLY A 157 11.20 4.32 -4.52
CA GLY A 157 10.68 3.38 -5.51
C GLY A 157 11.64 2.24 -5.82
N ASP A 158 11.12 1.18 -6.48
CA ASP A 158 11.92 0.01 -6.88
C ASP A 158 12.64 -0.63 -5.69
N ASN A 159 11.87 -0.98 -4.66
CA ASN A 159 12.28 -1.69 -3.45
C ASN A 159 11.29 -2.83 -3.13
N GLN A 160 11.28 -3.33 -1.90
CA GLN A 160 10.40 -4.41 -1.45
C GLN A 160 9.58 -3.99 -0.23
N LEU A 161 9.26 -2.68 -0.13
CA LEU A 161 8.53 -2.12 1.01
C LEU A 161 7.10 -2.63 1.03
N THR A 162 6.65 -3.12 2.18
CA THR A 162 5.25 -3.53 2.42
C THR A 162 4.44 -2.48 3.16
N GLU A 163 5.12 -1.53 3.82
CA GLU A 163 4.54 -0.39 4.53
C GLU A 163 5.46 0.83 4.38
N LEU A 164 4.88 2.02 4.49
CA LEU A 164 5.62 3.29 4.48
C LEU A 164 4.85 4.33 5.32
N ASP A 165 5.35 4.62 6.53
CA ASP A 165 4.79 5.65 7.40
C ASP A 165 5.52 7.00 7.19
N ILE A 166 4.81 7.94 6.58
CA ILE A 166 5.27 9.32 6.31
C ILE A 166 4.50 10.36 7.13
N SER A 167 3.77 9.94 8.13
CA SER A 167 2.86 10.81 8.92
C SER A 167 3.57 11.98 9.60
N ASN A 168 4.87 11.84 9.91
CA ASN A 168 5.69 12.87 10.52
C ASN A 168 6.39 13.80 9.51
N ASN A 169 6.43 13.45 8.22
CA ASN A 169 7.15 14.17 7.18
C ASN A 169 6.26 15.24 6.52
N THR A 170 5.71 16.13 7.34
CA THR A 170 4.70 17.13 6.93
C THR A 170 5.22 18.22 5.99
N ALA A 171 6.55 18.31 5.83
CA ALA A 171 7.21 19.23 4.90
C ALA A 171 7.38 18.65 3.48
N MET A 172 6.92 17.41 3.25
CA MET A 172 7.15 16.69 1.99
C MET A 172 6.44 17.33 0.80
N TRP A 173 7.19 17.56 -0.27
CA TRP A 173 6.68 18.05 -1.56
C TRP A 173 6.66 16.98 -2.63
N TYR A 174 7.63 16.04 -2.59
CA TYR A 174 7.81 15.01 -3.61
C TYR A 174 7.92 13.65 -2.96
N LEU A 175 7.02 12.74 -3.30
CA LEU A 175 7.04 11.34 -2.90
C LEU A 175 6.99 10.44 -4.12
N TYR A 176 8.02 9.62 -4.31
CA TYR A 176 8.05 8.57 -5.31
C TYR A 176 8.35 7.23 -4.63
N CYS A 177 7.30 6.43 -4.45
CA CYS A 177 7.33 5.12 -3.79
C CYS A 177 6.79 3.99 -4.68
N GLY A 178 6.77 4.23 -6.00
CA GLY A 178 6.31 3.24 -6.97
C GLY A 178 7.16 1.98 -6.99
N ASN A 179 6.61 0.90 -7.56
CA ASN A 179 7.28 -0.40 -7.68
C ASN A 179 7.75 -0.94 -6.31
N ASN A 180 6.77 -1.10 -5.41
CA ASN A 180 6.90 -1.69 -4.09
C ASN A 180 5.76 -2.70 -3.85
N GLN A 181 5.48 -3.05 -2.59
CA GLN A 181 4.43 -3.98 -2.21
C GLN A 181 3.44 -3.34 -1.22
N LEU A 182 3.24 -2.01 -1.34
CA LEU A 182 2.37 -1.26 -0.44
C LEU A 182 0.91 -1.64 -0.68
N THR A 183 0.19 -1.96 0.40
CA THR A 183 -1.25 -2.23 0.38
C THR A 183 -2.07 -1.03 0.83
N GLU A 184 -1.44 -0.08 1.53
CA GLU A 184 -2.00 1.19 1.99
C GLU A 184 -0.95 2.29 1.89
N LEU A 185 -1.39 3.54 1.73
CA LEU A 185 -0.53 4.72 1.74
C LEU A 185 -1.33 5.91 2.28
N ASP A 186 -1.03 6.34 3.51
CA ASP A 186 -1.66 7.51 4.12
C ASP A 186 -0.82 8.77 3.87
N VAL A 187 -1.33 9.65 3.02
CA VAL A 187 -0.74 10.96 2.69
C VAL A 187 -1.48 12.14 3.35
N SER A 188 -2.42 11.86 4.26
CA SER A 188 -3.33 12.87 4.83
C SER A 188 -2.63 13.99 5.60
N ASN A 189 -1.45 13.72 6.18
CA ASN A 189 -0.63 14.70 6.89
C ASN A 189 0.33 15.48 5.98
N ASN A 190 0.56 15.02 4.76
CA ASN A 190 1.53 15.61 3.83
C ASN A 190 0.86 16.67 2.95
N THR A 191 0.24 17.66 3.57
CA THR A 191 -0.61 18.67 2.91
C THR A 191 0.14 19.59 1.95
N ALA A 192 1.48 19.59 2.00
CA ALA A 192 2.35 20.35 1.09
C ALA A 192 2.72 19.53 -0.18
N LEU A 193 2.24 18.29 -0.31
CA LEU A 193 2.61 17.38 -1.39
C LEU A 193 2.17 17.94 -2.75
N MET A 194 3.12 18.06 -3.67
CA MET A 194 2.95 18.57 -5.03
C MET A 194 3.02 17.46 -6.08
N GLU A 195 3.83 16.43 -5.83
CA GLU A 195 3.99 15.29 -6.73
C GLU A 195 3.94 13.98 -5.94
N LEU A 196 3.11 13.05 -6.41
CA LEU A 196 2.98 11.70 -5.88
C LEU A 196 3.10 10.67 -7.01
N GLY A 197 4.13 9.83 -6.93
CA GLY A 197 4.30 8.64 -7.77
C GLY A 197 4.23 7.40 -6.90
N CYS A 198 3.11 6.67 -6.97
CA CYS A 198 2.86 5.43 -6.21
C CYS A 198 2.44 4.26 -7.12
N SER A 199 2.77 4.33 -8.40
CA SER A 199 2.48 3.27 -9.38
C SER A 199 3.12 1.93 -8.99
N ASP A 200 2.60 0.82 -9.56
CA ASP A 200 3.14 -0.53 -9.33
C ASP A 200 3.17 -0.90 -7.83
N ASN A 201 2.02 -0.84 -7.18
CA ASN A 201 1.79 -1.26 -5.80
C ASN A 201 0.50 -2.09 -5.70
N GLN A 202 -0.03 -2.29 -4.50
CA GLN A 202 -1.25 -3.06 -4.25
C GLN A 202 -2.31 -2.23 -3.53
N LEU A 203 -2.34 -0.91 -3.79
CA LEU A 203 -3.25 0.02 -3.13
C LEU A 203 -4.68 -0.26 -3.58
N THR A 204 -5.59 -0.45 -2.62
CA THR A 204 -7.03 -0.62 -2.87
C THR A 204 -7.81 0.69 -2.73
N GLU A 205 -7.24 1.66 -2.01
CA GLU A 205 -7.75 3.01 -1.81
C GLU A 205 -6.59 4.02 -1.80
N LEU A 206 -6.88 5.27 -2.15
CA LEU A 206 -5.93 6.37 -2.08
C LEU A 206 -6.70 7.68 -1.80
N ASP A 207 -6.64 8.15 -0.55
CA ASP A 207 -7.25 9.43 -0.15
C ASP A 207 -6.24 10.58 -0.26
N ILE A 208 -6.44 11.42 -1.27
CA ILE A 208 -5.65 12.63 -1.55
C ILE A 208 -6.41 13.91 -1.27
N SER A 209 -7.53 13.84 -0.56
CA SER A 209 -8.43 14.97 -0.32
C SER A 209 -7.78 16.13 0.43
N ASN A 210 -6.76 15.86 1.24
CA ASN A 210 -6.01 16.88 1.99
C ASN A 210 -4.83 17.46 1.19
N ASN A 211 -4.42 16.85 0.09
CA ASN A 211 -3.25 17.24 -0.70
C ASN A 211 -3.63 18.25 -1.80
N THR A 212 -4.18 19.39 -1.40
CA THR A 212 -4.77 20.39 -2.31
C THR A 212 -3.75 21.08 -3.23
N ALA A 213 -2.45 20.94 -2.95
CA ALA A 213 -1.35 21.43 -3.78
C ALA A 213 -0.90 20.40 -4.83
N LEU A 214 -1.47 19.17 -4.79
CA LEU A 214 -1.06 18.08 -5.67
C LEU A 214 -1.35 18.41 -7.13
N GLY A 215 -0.28 18.44 -7.93
CA GLY A 215 -0.33 18.76 -9.36
C GLY A 215 0.02 17.57 -10.24
N TYR A 216 0.84 16.67 -9.76
CA TYR A 216 1.22 15.43 -10.43
C TYR A 216 0.79 14.22 -9.62
N LEU A 217 0.02 13.31 -10.22
CA LEU A 217 -0.32 12.01 -9.66
C LEU A 217 -0.08 10.90 -10.69
N ALA A 218 0.79 9.96 -10.35
CA ALA A 218 0.92 8.67 -11.02
C ALA A 218 0.60 7.56 -10.04
N CYS A 219 -0.50 6.85 -10.26
CA CYS A 219 -0.99 5.74 -9.45
C CYS A 219 -1.36 4.52 -10.31
N ASP A 220 -0.70 4.37 -11.46
CA ASP A 220 -0.88 3.26 -12.37
C ASP A 220 -0.61 1.91 -11.67
N ASP A 221 -1.14 0.82 -12.23
CA ASP A 221 -0.83 -0.55 -11.77
C ASP A 221 -1.06 -0.73 -10.26
N ASN A 222 -2.29 -0.41 -9.82
CA ASN A 222 -2.80 -0.61 -8.46
C ASN A 222 -4.17 -1.32 -8.50
N LEU A 223 -4.87 -1.38 -7.37
CA LEU A 223 -6.17 -2.03 -7.25
C LEU A 223 -7.30 -1.04 -6.90
N LEU A 224 -7.13 0.24 -7.23
CA LEU A 224 -8.07 1.31 -6.89
C LEU A 224 -9.40 1.09 -7.58
N THR A 225 -10.49 1.11 -6.82
CA THR A 225 -11.87 1.02 -7.35
C THR A 225 -12.52 2.39 -7.53
N GLU A 226 -12.02 3.40 -6.80
CA GLU A 226 -12.42 4.80 -6.89
C GLU A 226 -11.20 5.72 -6.72
N LEU A 227 -11.29 6.92 -7.26
CA LEU A 227 -10.29 7.97 -7.09
C LEU A 227 -11.02 9.32 -7.14
N ASP A 228 -11.01 10.04 -6.00
CA ASP A 228 -11.59 11.37 -5.90
C ASP A 228 -10.49 12.44 -5.95
N ILE A 229 -10.46 13.23 -7.03
CA ILE A 229 -9.55 14.34 -7.23
C ILE A 229 -10.25 15.71 -7.04
N SER A 230 -11.46 15.73 -6.49
CA SER A 230 -12.29 16.96 -6.40
C SER A 230 -11.62 18.10 -5.63
N ASN A 231 -10.72 17.81 -4.71
CA ASN A 231 -9.97 18.80 -3.96
C ASN A 231 -8.61 19.18 -4.59
N ASN A 232 -8.15 18.42 -5.60
CA ASN A 232 -6.82 18.61 -6.21
C ASN A 232 -6.91 19.51 -7.44
N THR A 233 -7.38 20.74 -7.23
CA THR A 233 -7.65 21.70 -8.32
C THR A 233 -6.39 22.15 -9.08
N ALA A 234 -5.22 21.92 -8.51
CA ALA A 234 -3.91 22.19 -9.13
C ALA A 234 -3.44 21.06 -10.07
N MET A 235 -4.17 19.94 -10.15
CA MET A 235 -3.77 18.75 -10.93
C MET A 235 -3.56 19.09 -12.41
N TRP A 236 -2.38 18.77 -12.94
CA TRP A 236 -2.00 18.99 -14.34
C TRP A 236 -1.45 17.74 -15.01
N ILE A 237 -1.05 16.73 -14.22
CA ILE A 237 -0.77 15.37 -14.72
C ILE A 237 -1.51 14.37 -13.84
N LEU A 238 -2.23 13.48 -14.51
CA LEU A 238 -2.90 12.34 -13.88
C LEU A 238 -2.69 11.09 -14.73
N SER A 239 -2.07 10.07 -14.15
CA SER A 239 -2.00 8.72 -14.70
C SER A 239 -2.54 7.71 -13.69
N CYS A 240 -3.55 6.92 -14.10
CA CYS A 240 -4.20 5.93 -13.24
C CYS A 240 -4.56 4.65 -14.01
N ARG A 241 -3.70 4.24 -14.96
CA ARG A 241 -3.89 3.04 -15.78
C ARG A 241 -3.85 1.78 -14.93
N ASN A 242 -4.42 0.68 -15.45
CA ASN A 242 -4.38 -0.63 -14.82
C ASN A 242 -4.86 -0.60 -13.35
N ASN A 243 -6.01 0.03 -13.14
CA ASN A 243 -6.77 0.05 -11.90
C ASN A 243 -8.16 -0.54 -12.15
N GLN A 244 -9.06 -0.45 -11.18
CA GLN A 244 -10.42 -0.98 -11.28
C GLN A 244 -11.47 0.14 -11.30
N LEU A 245 -11.11 1.33 -11.77
CA LEU A 245 -11.98 2.49 -11.79
C LEU A 245 -13.14 2.30 -12.77
N THR A 246 -14.33 2.75 -12.38
CA THR A 246 -15.52 2.76 -13.23
C THR A 246 -15.99 4.17 -13.59
N SER A 247 -15.51 5.17 -12.88
CA SER A 247 -15.78 6.58 -13.16
C SER A 247 -14.64 7.45 -12.64
N LEU A 248 -14.46 8.61 -13.28
CA LEU A 248 -13.51 9.64 -12.88
C LEU A 248 -14.10 11.00 -13.23
N ASN A 249 -14.21 11.89 -12.24
CA ASN A 249 -14.65 13.26 -12.41
C ASN A 249 -13.44 14.21 -12.37
N LEU A 250 -13.25 14.97 -13.42
CA LEU A 250 -12.11 15.88 -13.63
C LEU A 250 -12.53 17.35 -13.61
N GLU A 251 -13.83 17.66 -13.44
CA GLU A 251 -14.39 19.01 -13.52
C GLU A 251 -13.74 20.02 -12.55
N SER A 252 -13.24 19.55 -11.42
CA SER A 252 -12.60 20.42 -10.42
C SER A 252 -11.16 20.81 -10.76
N SER A 253 -10.49 20.05 -11.63
CA SER A 253 -9.14 20.37 -12.07
C SER A 253 -9.15 21.44 -13.16
N TYR A 254 -8.56 22.59 -12.89
CA TYR A 254 -8.50 23.68 -13.87
C TYR A 254 -7.79 23.26 -15.16
N SER A 255 -6.71 22.52 -15.08
CA SER A 255 -5.90 22.13 -16.24
C SER A 255 -6.44 20.90 -16.98
N LEU A 256 -6.88 19.87 -16.25
CA LEU A 256 -7.31 18.61 -16.87
C LEU A 256 -8.72 18.71 -17.49
N SER A 257 -9.60 19.57 -16.97
CA SER A 257 -10.94 19.76 -17.52
C SER A 257 -10.93 20.31 -18.97
N PHE A 258 -9.83 20.88 -19.45
CA PHE A 258 -9.67 21.20 -20.87
C PHE A 258 -9.61 19.95 -21.77
N LEU A 259 -9.20 18.81 -21.23
CA LEU A 259 -9.10 17.54 -21.94
C LEU A 259 -10.34 16.68 -21.73
N ALA A 260 -10.77 16.55 -20.47
CA ALA A 260 -11.94 15.76 -20.12
C ALA A 260 -12.59 16.31 -18.84
N ASP A 261 -13.91 16.39 -18.81
CA ASP A 261 -14.68 16.69 -17.59
C ASP A 261 -15.00 15.40 -16.84
N ARG A 262 -15.29 14.32 -17.57
CA ARG A 262 -15.69 13.04 -17.01
C ARG A 262 -15.35 11.86 -17.91
N VAL A 263 -14.86 10.80 -17.28
CA VAL A 263 -14.64 9.49 -17.91
C VAL A 263 -15.37 8.44 -17.09
N GLU A 264 -16.19 7.61 -17.72
CA GLU A 264 -17.00 6.60 -17.02
C GLU A 264 -17.19 5.32 -17.84
N ALA A 265 -17.48 4.21 -17.18
CA ALA A 265 -17.82 2.93 -17.76
C ALA A 265 -19.34 2.69 -17.73
N GLU A 266 -19.92 2.31 -18.86
CA GLU A 266 -21.29 1.80 -18.96
C GLU A 266 -21.25 0.31 -19.31
N GLY A 267 -21.56 -0.53 -18.33
CA GLY A 267 -21.48 -1.99 -18.45
C GLY A 267 -20.32 -2.58 -17.65
N ASN A 268 -19.90 -3.79 -18.00
CA ASN A 268 -18.95 -4.59 -17.22
C ASN A 268 -17.50 -4.38 -17.67
N GLY A 269 -16.90 -3.28 -17.26
CA GLY A 269 -15.51 -2.92 -17.58
C GLY A 269 -14.95 -1.83 -16.67
N PHE A 270 -13.70 -1.52 -16.87
CA PHE A 270 -12.97 -0.46 -16.18
C PHE A 270 -12.54 0.65 -17.15
N ILE A 271 -12.26 1.81 -16.60
CA ILE A 271 -11.69 2.94 -17.33
C ILE A 271 -10.38 3.40 -16.66
N ALA A 272 -9.53 4.05 -17.45
CA ALA A 272 -8.35 4.73 -16.95
C ALA A 272 -8.03 5.94 -17.81
N VAL A 273 -7.17 6.80 -17.30
CA VAL A 273 -6.69 7.98 -18.03
C VAL A 273 -5.18 8.12 -17.89
N ASN A 274 -4.59 8.77 -18.90
CA ASN A 274 -3.28 9.36 -18.84
C ASN A 274 -3.37 10.75 -19.48
N LEU A 275 -3.49 11.76 -18.63
CA LEU A 275 -3.74 13.14 -19.02
C LEU A 275 -2.57 14.01 -18.63
N TYR A 276 -2.16 14.86 -19.55
CA TYR A 276 -1.08 15.82 -19.36
C TYR A 276 -1.49 17.18 -19.91
N SER A 277 -1.36 18.22 -19.10
CA SER A 277 -1.69 19.59 -19.48
C SER A 277 -0.67 20.56 -18.91
N VAL A 278 0.15 21.15 -19.75
CA VAL A 278 1.03 22.28 -19.39
C VAL A 278 0.52 23.53 -20.09
N VAL A 279 -0.21 24.34 -19.33
CA VAL A 279 -0.89 25.53 -19.85
C VAL A 279 0.09 26.59 -20.38
N GLU A 280 1.31 26.66 -19.82
CA GLU A 280 2.33 27.64 -20.21
C GLU A 280 2.88 27.41 -21.63
N ASP A 281 2.88 26.16 -22.09
CA ASP A 281 3.46 25.77 -23.40
C ASP A 281 2.38 25.40 -24.42
N ASP A 282 1.10 25.52 -24.08
CA ASP A 282 -0.03 24.97 -24.86
C ASP A 282 0.18 23.49 -25.23
N THR A 283 0.84 22.73 -24.35
CA THR A 283 1.11 21.31 -24.54
C THR A 283 0.05 20.51 -23.83
N TYR A 284 -0.76 19.80 -24.59
CA TYR A 284 -1.81 18.93 -24.11
C TYR A 284 -1.69 17.58 -24.77
N PHE A 285 -1.84 16.51 -24.04
CA PHE A 285 -2.14 15.20 -24.60
C PHE A 285 -2.96 14.40 -23.58
N GLY A 286 -3.77 13.51 -24.07
CA GLY A 286 -4.63 12.72 -23.22
C GLY A 286 -5.09 11.46 -23.89
N TYR A 287 -5.06 10.39 -23.14
CA TYR A 287 -5.58 9.09 -23.54
C TYR A 287 -6.58 8.62 -22.50
N VAL A 288 -7.70 8.09 -22.99
CA VAL A 288 -8.62 7.28 -22.20
C VAL A 288 -8.44 5.80 -22.57
N TYR A 289 -8.58 4.94 -21.59
CA TYR A 289 -8.40 3.50 -21.73
C TYR A 289 -9.66 2.78 -21.25
N ALA A 290 -10.06 1.74 -21.95
CA ALA A 290 -11.17 0.88 -21.60
C ALA A 290 -10.70 -0.56 -21.50
N GLU A 291 -10.97 -1.21 -20.37
CA GLU A 291 -10.61 -2.60 -20.12
C GLU A 291 -11.88 -3.42 -19.81
N PRO A 292 -12.26 -4.36 -20.69
CA PRO A 292 -13.41 -5.21 -20.43
C PRO A 292 -13.11 -6.23 -19.33
N LYS A 293 -14.02 -6.40 -18.37
CA LYS A 293 -14.00 -7.53 -17.43
C LYS A 293 -14.22 -8.85 -18.16
N SER A 294 -13.89 -9.95 -17.47
CA SER A 294 -14.03 -11.31 -18.04
C SER A 294 -15.43 -11.55 -18.60
N GLY A 295 -15.48 -12.05 -19.84
CA GLY A 295 -16.73 -12.33 -20.56
C GLY A 295 -17.45 -11.12 -21.14
N SER A 296 -16.97 -9.89 -20.94
CA SER A 296 -17.48 -8.69 -21.59
C SER A 296 -16.62 -8.29 -22.80
N THR A 297 -17.17 -7.42 -23.63
CA THR A 297 -16.51 -6.89 -24.82
C THR A 297 -16.67 -5.39 -24.85
N PHE A 298 -15.59 -4.68 -25.06
CA PHE A 298 -15.64 -3.23 -25.30
C PHE A 298 -16.29 -2.93 -26.63
N ILE A 299 -17.24 -1.96 -26.65
CA ILE A 299 -18.01 -1.60 -27.83
C ILE A 299 -17.49 -0.32 -28.45
N GLY A 300 -17.07 0.63 -27.63
CA GLY A 300 -16.56 1.91 -28.08
C GLY A 300 -16.66 2.99 -27.02
N TRP A 301 -16.03 4.12 -27.31
CA TRP A 301 -16.14 5.37 -26.58
C TRP A 301 -17.24 6.23 -27.17
N TYR A 302 -18.09 6.79 -26.34
CA TYR A 302 -19.24 7.60 -26.73
C TYR A 302 -19.22 8.93 -25.98
N ASP A 303 -19.81 9.96 -26.59
CA ASP A 303 -20.09 11.21 -25.88
C ASP A 303 -21.39 11.09 -25.03
N GLU A 304 -21.73 12.17 -24.34
CA GLU A 304 -22.94 12.26 -23.50
C GLU A 304 -24.25 12.14 -24.30
N ASN A 305 -24.20 12.37 -25.61
CA ASN A 305 -25.36 12.26 -26.52
C ASN A 305 -25.46 10.87 -27.16
N GLY A 306 -24.54 9.96 -26.85
CA GLY A 306 -24.46 8.61 -27.38
C GLY A 306 -23.87 8.54 -28.79
N VAL A 307 -23.11 9.56 -29.22
CA VAL A 307 -22.36 9.54 -30.48
C VAL A 307 -21.05 8.77 -30.28
N LEU A 308 -20.78 7.81 -31.16
CA LEU A 308 -19.52 7.05 -31.13
C LEU A 308 -18.34 7.96 -31.49
N LEU A 309 -17.38 8.04 -30.58
CA LEU A 309 -16.13 8.79 -30.73
C LEU A 309 -14.98 7.88 -31.23
N SER A 310 -14.87 6.69 -30.71
CA SER A 310 -13.84 5.71 -31.10
C SER A 310 -14.29 4.28 -30.83
N SER A 311 -13.85 3.33 -31.67
CA SER A 311 -13.97 1.89 -31.43
C SER A 311 -12.69 1.26 -30.84
N GLU A 312 -11.62 2.03 -30.70
CA GLU A 312 -10.37 1.56 -30.12
C GLU A 312 -10.42 1.69 -28.59
N ALA A 313 -9.95 0.68 -27.87
CA ALA A 313 -9.96 0.67 -26.42
C ALA A 313 -9.04 1.75 -25.79
N GLU A 314 -7.94 2.07 -26.46
CA GLU A 314 -7.11 3.24 -26.20
C GLU A 314 -7.47 4.34 -27.19
N PHE A 315 -7.84 5.51 -26.69
CA PHE A 315 -8.31 6.62 -27.51
C PHE A 315 -7.63 7.93 -27.11
N ASP A 316 -6.97 8.58 -28.10
CA ASP A 316 -6.42 9.92 -27.95
C ASP A 316 -7.56 10.95 -28.02
N ILE A 317 -7.74 11.70 -26.94
CA ILE A 317 -8.85 12.64 -26.78
C ILE A 317 -8.49 14.08 -27.15
N TYR A 318 -7.25 14.38 -27.55
CA TYR A 318 -6.78 15.74 -27.81
C TYR A 318 -7.64 16.47 -28.87
N ASP A 319 -8.03 15.78 -29.93
CA ASP A 319 -8.87 16.34 -31.02
C ASP A 319 -10.35 15.96 -30.90
N ALA A 320 -10.75 15.37 -29.76
CA ALA A 320 -12.15 14.96 -29.57
C ALA A 320 -13.06 16.17 -29.38
N ASN A 321 -14.23 16.14 -30.05
CA ASN A 321 -15.24 17.18 -29.88
C ASN A 321 -16.17 16.92 -28.69
N SER A 322 -15.61 16.38 -27.61
CA SER A 322 -16.31 16.04 -26.36
C SER A 322 -15.37 16.16 -25.18
N THR A 323 -15.89 16.51 -24.01
CA THR A 323 -15.19 16.46 -22.72
C THR A 323 -15.78 15.36 -21.82
N VAL A 324 -16.77 14.61 -22.31
CA VAL A 324 -17.35 13.45 -21.62
C VAL A 324 -17.09 12.19 -22.45
N PHE A 325 -16.46 11.21 -21.84
CA PHE A 325 -16.07 9.95 -22.49
C PHE A 325 -16.68 8.77 -21.75
N ILE A 326 -17.57 8.05 -22.43
CA ILE A 326 -18.30 6.90 -21.89
C ILE A 326 -17.83 5.63 -22.61
N ALA A 327 -17.10 4.79 -21.91
CA ALA A 327 -16.73 3.46 -22.38
C ALA A 327 -17.95 2.52 -22.28
N LYS A 328 -18.40 1.94 -23.38
CA LYS A 328 -19.49 0.97 -23.37
C LYS A 328 -18.99 -0.45 -23.51
N PHE A 329 -19.58 -1.33 -22.71
CA PHE A 329 -19.28 -2.75 -22.70
C PHE A 329 -20.54 -3.58 -22.85
N GLU A 330 -20.48 -4.66 -23.64
CA GLU A 330 -21.55 -5.64 -23.80
C GLU A 330 -21.10 -7.04 -23.37
N GLY A 331 -22.04 -7.86 -22.88
CA GLY A 331 -21.77 -9.20 -22.40
C GLY A 331 -21.18 -9.18 -20.98
N GLY A 332 -20.73 -10.35 -20.52
CA GLY A 332 -20.34 -10.58 -19.14
C GLY A 332 -21.56 -10.60 -18.21
N SER A 333 -21.68 -11.60 -17.40
CA SER A 333 -22.42 -11.42 -16.14
C SER A 333 -21.56 -10.51 -15.29
N PRO A 334 -22.14 -9.58 -14.52
CA PRO A 334 -21.36 -8.93 -13.48
C PRO A 334 -20.66 -10.07 -12.72
N GLU A 335 -19.34 -10.04 -12.68
CA GLU A 335 -18.62 -10.91 -11.73
C GLU A 335 -19.17 -10.50 -10.38
N LEU A 336 -19.96 -11.40 -9.80
CA LEU A 336 -20.29 -11.26 -8.40
C LEU A 336 -18.94 -11.41 -7.70
N THR A 337 -18.39 -10.30 -7.24
CA THR A 337 -17.24 -10.34 -6.33
C THR A 337 -17.71 -11.19 -5.16
N GLU A 338 -17.12 -12.34 -4.99
CA GLU A 338 -17.50 -13.27 -3.93
C GLU A 338 -16.44 -13.18 -2.83
N TYR A 339 -16.92 -13.01 -1.62
CA TYR A 339 -16.08 -12.99 -0.43
C TYR A 339 -16.27 -14.24 0.41
N THR A 340 -15.25 -14.60 1.16
CA THR A 340 -15.30 -15.73 2.09
C THR A 340 -15.79 -15.28 3.45
N VAL A 341 -16.93 -15.79 3.90
CA VAL A 341 -17.40 -15.63 5.28
C VAL A 341 -17.04 -16.87 6.07
N THR A 342 -16.18 -16.75 7.06
CA THR A 342 -15.76 -17.82 7.95
C THR A 342 -16.45 -17.71 9.29
N ILE A 343 -17.30 -18.66 9.63
CA ILE A 343 -18.04 -18.72 10.89
C ILE A 343 -17.36 -19.74 11.82
N ASN A 344 -16.99 -19.30 13.00
CA ASN A 344 -16.41 -20.12 14.06
C ASN A 344 -17.20 -19.99 15.34
N HIS A 345 -17.31 -21.08 16.11
CA HIS A 345 -17.80 -21.05 17.48
C HIS A 345 -17.12 -22.14 18.32
N ASN A 346 -17.08 -21.93 19.64
CA ASN A 346 -16.67 -22.95 20.59
C ASN A 346 -17.81 -23.97 20.81
N GLU A 347 -17.54 -25.03 21.59
CA GLU A 347 -18.58 -25.97 22.05
C GLU A 347 -19.67 -25.26 22.85
N ASN A 348 -20.86 -25.91 22.98
CA ASN A 348 -21.99 -25.50 23.79
C ASN A 348 -22.96 -24.46 23.16
N GLY A 349 -23.06 -24.52 21.86
CA GLY A 349 -24.06 -23.81 21.08
C GLY A 349 -23.87 -24.12 19.60
N ALA A 350 -24.72 -23.54 18.77
CA ALA A 350 -24.69 -23.72 17.32
C ALA A 350 -24.96 -22.40 16.60
N THR A 351 -24.54 -22.34 15.35
CA THR A 351 -24.90 -21.28 14.40
C THR A 351 -25.61 -21.89 13.20
N ASP A 352 -26.46 -21.12 12.53
CA ASP A 352 -27.04 -21.46 11.23
C ASP A 352 -26.90 -20.23 10.29
N PRO A 353 -26.04 -20.28 9.29
CA PRO A 353 -25.24 -21.41 8.83
C PRO A 353 -24.27 -21.97 9.89
N THR A 354 -23.97 -23.26 9.81
CA THR A 354 -23.06 -23.94 10.75
C THR A 354 -21.63 -23.42 10.61
N ALA A 355 -20.77 -23.65 11.64
CA ALA A 355 -19.36 -23.27 11.55
C ALA A 355 -18.70 -23.83 10.27
N GLY A 356 -17.97 -22.97 9.56
CA GLY A 356 -17.36 -23.28 8.28
C GLY A 356 -17.11 -22.01 7.45
N SER A 357 -16.66 -22.19 6.22
CA SER A 357 -16.45 -21.12 5.26
C SER A 357 -17.53 -21.15 4.18
N TYR A 358 -18.08 -19.98 3.87
CA TYR A 358 -19.15 -19.75 2.91
C TYR A 358 -18.73 -18.68 1.92
N THR A 359 -19.09 -18.86 0.67
CA THR A 359 -18.92 -17.84 -0.37
C THR A 359 -20.20 -17.02 -0.44
N VAL A 360 -20.06 -15.70 -0.35
CA VAL A 360 -21.17 -14.74 -0.36
C VAL A 360 -20.82 -13.63 -1.35
N ALA A 361 -21.77 -13.23 -2.20
CA ALA A 361 -21.53 -12.18 -3.17
C ALA A 361 -21.41 -10.81 -2.47
N ASP A 362 -20.65 -9.90 -3.09
CA ASP A 362 -20.51 -8.52 -2.64
C ASP A 362 -21.87 -7.84 -2.50
N GLY A 363 -22.08 -7.16 -1.40
CA GLY A 363 -23.33 -6.47 -1.05
C GLY A 363 -24.46 -7.41 -0.63
N GLU A 364 -24.30 -8.74 -0.69
CA GLU A 364 -25.31 -9.66 -0.15
C GLU A 364 -25.31 -9.70 1.39
N GLU A 365 -26.49 -9.94 1.94
CA GLU A 365 -26.66 -10.10 3.38
C GLU A 365 -26.58 -11.57 3.78
N ILE A 366 -25.76 -11.89 4.78
CA ILE A 366 -25.77 -13.18 5.46
C ILE A 366 -26.42 -13.03 6.84
N ALA A 367 -27.43 -13.84 7.11
CA ALA A 367 -28.08 -13.93 8.41
C ALA A 367 -27.57 -15.15 9.19
N ILE A 368 -26.96 -14.94 10.34
CA ILE A 368 -26.39 -15.99 11.19
C ILE A 368 -27.25 -16.12 12.44
N THR A 369 -28.00 -17.18 12.54
CA THR A 369 -28.78 -17.52 13.74
C THR A 369 -27.86 -18.14 14.78
N ILE A 370 -27.86 -17.63 16.02
CA ILE A 370 -26.99 -18.04 17.12
C ILE A 370 -27.82 -18.72 18.20
N THR A 371 -27.55 -20.00 18.47
CA THR A 371 -28.34 -20.82 19.40
C THR A 371 -27.44 -21.41 20.50
N PRO A 372 -27.44 -20.85 21.71
CA PRO A 372 -26.76 -21.45 22.86
C PRO A 372 -27.42 -22.77 23.29
N ASP A 373 -26.63 -23.73 23.75
CA ASP A 373 -27.17 -24.95 24.40
C ASP A 373 -27.85 -24.63 25.71
N GLU A 374 -28.66 -25.60 26.21
CA GLU A 374 -29.31 -25.48 27.51
C GLU A 374 -28.28 -25.19 28.62
N LYS A 375 -28.47 -24.15 29.43
CA LYS A 375 -27.58 -23.65 30.50
C LYS A 375 -26.33 -22.89 30.01
N TYR A 376 -26.24 -22.56 28.72
CA TYR A 376 -25.23 -21.70 28.20
C TYR A 376 -25.81 -20.38 27.67
N MET A 377 -24.96 -19.41 27.47
CA MET A 377 -25.31 -18.09 26.91
C MET A 377 -24.19 -17.65 25.95
N VAL A 378 -24.51 -16.72 25.07
CA VAL A 378 -23.49 -16.06 24.26
C VAL A 378 -22.67 -15.16 25.17
N GLN A 379 -21.36 -15.32 25.12
CA GLN A 379 -20.39 -14.49 25.82
C GLN A 379 -19.99 -13.29 24.99
N SER A 380 -19.60 -13.55 23.70
CA SER A 380 -19.21 -12.53 22.75
C SER A 380 -19.51 -12.99 21.33
N VAL A 381 -19.71 -12.04 20.43
CA VAL A 381 -19.72 -12.22 18.99
C VAL A 381 -18.77 -11.18 18.41
N LEU A 382 -17.75 -11.63 17.69
CA LEU A 382 -16.77 -10.79 17.06
C LEU A 382 -16.88 -10.91 15.54
N VAL A 383 -16.90 -9.79 14.85
CA VAL A 383 -16.80 -9.71 13.39
C VAL A 383 -15.47 -9.05 13.08
N ASN A 384 -14.59 -9.75 12.35
CA ASN A 384 -13.22 -9.33 12.08
C ASN A 384 -12.45 -8.87 13.34
N GLY A 385 -12.66 -9.61 14.46
CA GLY A 385 -12.04 -9.31 15.75
C GLY A 385 -12.70 -8.17 16.55
N VAL A 386 -13.72 -7.51 16.02
CA VAL A 386 -14.47 -6.43 16.70
C VAL A 386 -15.75 -6.98 17.34
N GLU A 387 -16.00 -6.64 18.60
CA GLU A 387 -17.19 -7.09 19.32
C GLU A 387 -18.47 -6.39 18.80
N THR A 388 -19.43 -7.18 18.30
CA THR A 388 -20.58 -6.69 17.52
C THR A 388 -21.92 -7.08 18.17
N VAL A 389 -22.06 -6.84 19.47
CA VAL A 389 -23.28 -7.27 20.24
C VAL A 389 -24.53 -6.44 19.94
N THR A 390 -24.38 -5.24 19.42
CA THR A 390 -25.48 -4.29 19.18
C THR A 390 -26.29 -4.58 17.90
N GLU A 391 -25.82 -5.45 17.05
CA GLU A 391 -26.39 -5.75 15.73
C GLU A 391 -27.19 -7.07 15.72
N ILE A 392 -27.28 -7.76 16.88
CA ILE A 392 -28.01 -9.03 17.00
C ILE A 392 -29.45 -8.75 17.40
N VAL A 393 -30.38 -9.10 16.53
CA VAL A 393 -31.82 -8.96 16.75
C VAL A 393 -32.46 -10.35 16.76
N GLU A 394 -33.19 -10.70 17.80
CA GLU A 394 -33.86 -12.00 17.93
C GLU A 394 -32.94 -13.23 17.69
N ASN A 395 -31.72 -13.18 18.21
CA ASN A 395 -30.65 -14.19 18.01
C ASN A 395 -30.08 -14.28 16.57
N VAL A 396 -30.36 -13.33 15.73
CA VAL A 396 -29.83 -13.29 14.37
C VAL A 396 -28.86 -12.11 14.21
N LEU A 397 -27.64 -12.40 13.79
CA LEU A 397 -26.68 -11.43 13.31
C LEU A 397 -26.83 -11.34 11.79
N THR A 398 -27.16 -10.16 11.27
CA THR A 398 -27.21 -9.91 9.83
C THR A 398 -26.04 -9.02 9.45
N LEU A 399 -25.26 -9.45 8.45
CA LEU A 399 -24.10 -8.73 7.94
C LEU A 399 -24.24 -8.53 6.43
N THR A 400 -24.03 -7.31 5.95
CA THR A 400 -23.81 -7.03 4.54
C THR A 400 -22.34 -7.28 4.24
N ILE A 401 -22.03 -8.16 3.29
CA ILE A 401 -20.69 -8.60 2.99
C ILE A 401 -20.08 -7.72 1.90
N THR A 402 -18.99 -7.04 2.25
CA THR A 402 -18.22 -6.18 1.34
C THR A 402 -16.72 -6.53 1.34
N GLY A 403 -16.34 -7.66 1.93
CA GLY A 403 -14.99 -8.16 2.06
C GLY A 403 -14.95 -9.50 2.79
N ASP A 404 -13.79 -10.18 2.78
CA ASP A 404 -13.59 -11.40 3.55
C ASP A 404 -13.88 -11.15 5.02
N THR A 405 -14.77 -11.97 5.60
CA THR A 405 -15.33 -11.72 6.92
C THR A 405 -15.18 -12.94 7.81
N THR A 406 -14.66 -12.74 9.02
CA THR A 406 -14.59 -13.76 10.06
C THR A 406 -15.57 -13.45 11.17
N VAL A 407 -16.44 -14.41 11.51
CA VAL A 407 -17.39 -14.31 12.64
C VAL A 407 -17.02 -15.35 13.68
N GLU A 408 -16.74 -14.89 14.89
CA GLU A 408 -16.43 -15.76 16.03
C GLU A 408 -17.53 -15.63 17.11
N VAL A 409 -18.17 -16.75 17.45
CA VAL A 409 -19.19 -16.80 18.51
C VAL A 409 -18.67 -17.61 19.69
N VAL A 410 -18.64 -17.00 20.86
CA VAL A 410 -18.19 -17.65 22.10
C VAL A 410 -19.37 -17.88 23.05
N PHE A 411 -19.62 -19.15 23.38
CA PHE A 411 -20.60 -19.56 24.36
C PHE A 411 -19.95 -19.78 25.73
N THR A 412 -20.62 -19.39 26.79
CA THR A 412 -20.21 -19.59 28.20
C THR A 412 -21.32 -20.13 29.05
N LYS A 413 -20.97 -20.82 30.13
CA LYS A 413 -21.95 -21.40 31.03
C LYS A 413 -22.63 -20.32 31.89
N ILE A 414 -23.94 -20.37 31.99
CA ILE A 414 -24.69 -19.46 32.85
C ILE A 414 -24.23 -19.62 34.31
N PRO A 415 -23.76 -18.55 34.99
CA PRO A 415 -23.29 -18.61 36.37
C PRO A 415 -24.39 -19.09 37.35
N LYS A 416 -24.04 -19.98 38.26
CA LYS A 416 -25.00 -20.55 39.24
C LYS A 416 -25.48 -19.57 40.33
N THR A 417 -24.86 -18.40 40.44
CA THR A 417 -25.20 -17.38 41.46
C THR A 417 -25.32 -16.00 40.83
N GLY A 418 -26.37 -15.29 41.14
CA GLY A 418 -26.87 -14.04 40.56
C GLY A 418 -26.00 -12.77 40.63
N ALA A 419 -24.72 -12.87 40.40
CA ALA A 419 -23.85 -11.74 40.18
C ALA A 419 -23.51 -11.65 38.67
N ILE A 420 -24.49 -11.19 37.90
CA ILE A 420 -24.25 -10.80 36.49
C ILE A 420 -23.78 -9.35 36.53
N ALA A 421 -22.56 -9.08 36.05
CA ALA A 421 -22.11 -7.71 35.86
C ALA A 421 -23.06 -7.00 34.87
N LEU A 422 -23.35 -5.73 35.07
CA LEU A 422 -24.31 -4.93 34.28
C LEU A 422 -24.03 -4.95 32.75
N THR A 423 -22.81 -5.23 32.34
CA THR A 423 -22.40 -5.40 30.92
C THR A 423 -22.95 -6.67 30.27
N SER A 424 -23.18 -7.75 31.08
CA SER A 424 -23.76 -9.01 30.59
C SER A 424 -25.28 -8.97 30.49
N MET A 425 -25.94 -8.03 31.18
CA MET A 425 -27.41 -7.90 31.15
C MET A 425 -27.92 -7.31 29.81
N ALA A 426 -27.19 -6.47 29.18
CA ALA A 426 -27.54 -5.93 27.86
C ALA A 426 -27.58 -7.03 26.79
N ILE A 427 -26.62 -7.96 26.84
CA ILE A 427 -26.52 -9.11 25.93
C ILE A 427 -27.69 -10.09 26.16
N MET A 428 -28.07 -10.35 27.40
CA MET A 428 -29.19 -11.26 27.73
C MET A 428 -30.56 -10.74 27.31
N SER A 429 -30.75 -9.43 27.26
CA SER A 429 -32.05 -8.85 26.87
C SER A 429 -32.25 -8.80 25.35
N MET A 430 -31.16 -8.90 24.56
CA MET A 430 -31.21 -8.87 23.11
C MET A 430 -31.29 -10.27 22.48
N ILE A 431 -30.69 -11.28 23.10
CA ILE A 431 -30.57 -12.64 22.55
C ILE A 431 -31.67 -13.59 23.01
N SER A 432 -32.39 -13.29 24.12
CA SER A 432 -33.50 -14.10 24.55
C SER A 432 -34.80 -13.36 24.27
N GLY A 433 -35.49 -13.67 23.20
CA GLY A 433 -36.92 -13.37 23.04
C GLY A 433 -37.82 -14.07 24.11
N ALA A 434 -37.21 -14.70 25.12
CA ALA A 434 -37.85 -15.21 26.30
C ALA A 434 -37.82 -14.15 27.40
N ALA A 435 -38.98 -13.64 27.77
CA ALA A 435 -39.15 -12.72 28.89
C ALA A 435 -38.39 -13.23 30.12
N ILE A 436 -37.44 -12.45 30.63
CA ILE A 436 -36.76 -12.74 31.89
C ILE A 436 -37.80 -12.61 32.99
N ILE A 437 -38.39 -13.73 33.44
CA ILE A 437 -39.20 -13.76 34.66
C ILE A 437 -38.22 -13.70 35.81
N ILE A 438 -38.08 -12.50 36.39
CA ILE A 438 -37.31 -12.29 37.61
C ILE A 438 -38.15 -12.90 38.76
N TYR A 439 -37.78 -14.10 39.17
CA TYR A 439 -38.30 -14.62 40.45
C TYR A 439 -37.67 -13.84 41.61
N LYS A 440 -38.37 -12.86 42.12
CA LYS A 440 -38.11 -12.31 43.46
C LYS A 440 -38.44 -13.39 44.47
N LYS A 441 -37.44 -14.06 45.03
CA LYS A 441 -37.63 -14.85 46.25
C LYS A 441 -37.81 -13.89 47.42
N LYS A 442 -38.94 -14.04 48.13
CA LYS A 442 -39.20 -13.41 49.40
C LYS A 442 -38.18 -13.81 50.46
#